data_77ba2dd0b57f0798acae3b78df7abe13
#
_entry.id   77ba2dd0b57f0798acae3b78df7abe13
#
_cell.length_a   1.000
_cell.length_b   1.000
_cell.length_c   1.000
_cell.angle_alpha   90.00
_cell.angle_beta   90.00
_cell.angle_gamma   90.00
#
_symmetry.space_group_name_H-M   'P 1'
#
loop_
_entity.id
_entity.type
_entity.pdbx_description
1 polymer ?
#
loop_
_entity_poly.entity_id
_entity_poly.type
_entity_poly.pdbx_seq_one_letter_code
_entity_poly.pdbx_strand_id
1 'polypeptide(L)'
;ASRATEPQNVSVYDSILEQSRVHNPQLGITGILCYSENVFIQVLEGGRDEVCELYNTIARDRRHQSVRILSFEEIRERRFGGWTMGQVNLAKVNPALLLKYGTRAELNPFTCSGAATLSLRDELIATAQVASRA
;
A
#
# COMPACT_ATOMS: atom_id res chain seq x y z
N ALA A 1 -6.65 -2.66 -0.66
CA ALA A 1 -6.12 -3.87 -0.01
C ALA A 1 -6.43 -5.12 -0.81
N SER A 2 -5.62 -6.13 -0.67
CA SER A 2 -5.83 -7.42 -1.32
C SER A 2 -5.13 -8.53 -0.55
N ARG A 3 -5.40 -9.78 -0.95
CA ARG A 3 -4.73 -10.96 -0.40
C ARG A 3 -3.82 -11.56 -1.47
N ALA A 4 -2.64 -12.01 -1.06
CA ALA A 4 -1.76 -12.77 -1.95
C ALA A 4 -2.43 -14.09 -2.35
N THR A 5 -2.29 -14.50 -3.61
CA THR A 5 -2.86 -15.78 -4.09
C THR A 5 -2.09 -16.99 -3.57
N GLU A 6 -0.81 -16.79 -3.27
CA GLU A 6 0.06 -17.82 -2.72
C GLU A 6 0.80 -17.25 -1.51
N PRO A 7 1.38 -18.10 -0.66
CA PRO A 7 2.19 -17.61 0.45
C PRO A 7 3.23 -16.64 -0.07
N GLN A 8 3.28 -15.48 0.57
CA GLN A 8 4.14 -14.39 0.17
C GLN A 8 5.60 -14.81 0.19
N ASN A 9 6.29 -14.60 -0.91
CA ASN A 9 7.74 -14.68 -0.92
C ASN A 9 8.33 -13.34 -1.35
N VAL A 10 9.57 -13.10 -0.94
CA VAL A 10 10.27 -11.84 -1.19
C VAL A 10 10.36 -11.54 -2.69
N SER A 11 10.53 -12.58 -3.50
CA SER A 11 10.67 -12.44 -4.95
C SER A 11 9.45 -11.81 -5.61
N VAL A 12 8.25 -12.23 -5.21
CA VAL A 12 6.99 -11.66 -5.75
C VAL A 12 6.86 -10.19 -5.35
N TYR A 13 7.10 -9.90 -4.08
CA TYR A 13 7.02 -8.54 -3.55
C TYR A 13 8.03 -7.61 -4.23
N ASP A 14 9.26 -8.05 -4.34
CA ASP A 14 10.33 -7.27 -5.00
C ASP A 14 9.99 -7.01 -6.46
N SER A 15 9.39 -7.98 -7.15
CA SER A 15 8.95 -7.82 -8.54
C SER A 15 7.88 -6.73 -8.66
N ILE A 16 6.92 -6.70 -7.76
CA ILE A 16 5.89 -5.66 -7.74
C ILE A 16 6.50 -4.28 -7.52
N LEU A 17 7.40 -4.15 -6.55
CA LEU A 17 8.09 -2.89 -6.27
C LEU A 17 8.90 -2.42 -7.47
N GLU A 18 9.65 -3.30 -8.09
CA GLU A 18 10.47 -2.97 -9.24
C GLU A 18 9.63 -2.45 -10.41
N GLN A 19 8.55 -3.14 -10.73
CA GLN A 19 7.62 -2.69 -11.77
C GLN A 19 7.03 -1.32 -11.45
N SER A 20 6.63 -1.10 -10.21
CA SER A 20 6.08 0.18 -9.77
C SER A 20 7.10 1.31 -9.92
N ARG A 21 8.34 1.06 -9.53
CA ARG A 21 9.41 2.06 -9.59
C ARG A 21 9.81 2.42 -11.02
N VAL A 22 9.60 1.53 -11.96
CA VAL A 22 9.85 1.78 -13.38
C VAL A 22 8.67 2.50 -14.02
N HIS A 23 7.44 2.04 -13.79
CA HIS A 23 6.26 2.52 -14.50
C HIS A 23 5.59 3.73 -13.86
N ASN A 24 5.54 3.81 -12.54
CA ASN A 24 4.80 4.87 -11.85
C ASN A 24 5.33 6.28 -12.13
N PRO A 25 6.66 6.52 -12.22
CA PRO A 25 7.14 7.85 -12.56
C PRO A 25 6.64 8.35 -13.90
N GLN A 26 6.52 7.46 -14.89
CA GLN A 26 6.02 7.81 -16.22
C GLN A 26 4.55 8.22 -16.19
N LEU A 27 3.79 7.70 -15.23
CA LEU A 27 2.38 8.00 -15.03
C LEU A 27 2.15 9.15 -14.05
N GLY A 28 3.21 9.65 -13.44
CA GLY A 28 3.10 10.66 -12.38
C GLY A 28 2.46 10.12 -11.11
N ILE A 29 2.62 8.83 -10.83
CA ILE A 29 2.05 8.19 -9.64
C ILE A 29 3.10 8.03 -8.56
N THR A 30 2.72 8.38 -7.33
CA THR A 30 3.51 8.18 -6.12
C THR A 30 2.70 7.38 -5.11
N GLY A 31 3.33 6.79 -4.11
CA GLY A 31 2.61 6.03 -3.11
C GLY A 31 3.48 5.15 -2.24
N ILE A 32 2.81 4.25 -1.52
CA ILE A 32 3.47 3.23 -0.68
C ILE A 32 2.81 1.88 -0.87
N LEU A 33 3.60 0.82 -0.67
CA LEU A 33 3.13 -0.55 -0.66
C LEU A 33 3.49 -1.18 0.67
N CYS A 34 2.48 -1.59 1.41
CA CYS A 34 2.61 -2.29 2.67
C CYS A 34 2.30 -3.76 2.47
N TYR A 35 3.02 -4.63 3.14
CA TYR A 35 2.80 -6.06 3.02
C TYR A 35 3.03 -6.78 4.34
N SER A 36 2.35 -7.90 4.49
CA SER A 36 2.60 -8.95 5.47
C SER A 36 2.51 -10.29 4.74
N GLU A 37 2.51 -11.40 5.45
CA GLU A 37 2.55 -12.73 4.82
C GLU A 37 1.49 -12.94 3.74
N ASN A 38 0.27 -12.45 3.95
CA ASN A 38 -0.85 -12.73 3.05
C ASN A 38 -1.61 -11.50 2.59
N VAL A 39 -1.18 -10.32 2.97
CA VAL A 39 -1.94 -9.08 2.75
C VAL A 39 -1.08 -8.02 2.11
N PHE A 40 -1.66 -7.36 1.10
CA PHE A 40 -1.11 -6.14 0.52
C PHE A 40 -2.03 -4.97 0.85
N ILE A 41 -1.44 -3.83 1.20
CA ILE A 41 -2.14 -2.55 1.25
C ILE A 41 -1.33 -1.58 0.42
N GLN A 42 -1.97 -0.93 -0.54
CA GLN A 42 -1.31 0.02 -1.41
C GLN A 42 -2.04 1.34 -1.40
N VAL A 43 -1.29 2.42 -1.32
CA VAL A 43 -1.79 3.78 -1.48
C VAL A 43 -1.18 4.33 -2.77
N LEU A 44 -2.03 4.85 -3.62
CA LEU A 44 -1.65 5.47 -4.89
C LEU A 44 -2.17 6.90 -4.91
N GLU A 45 -1.36 7.82 -5.37
CA GLU A 45 -1.78 9.20 -5.58
C GLU A 45 -1.25 9.73 -6.91
N GLY A 46 -2.06 10.53 -7.58
CA GLY A 46 -1.73 11.05 -8.90
C GLY A 46 -2.97 11.59 -9.60
N GLY A 47 -2.89 11.77 -10.91
CA GLY A 47 -4.03 12.17 -11.71
C GLY A 47 -5.16 11.16 -11.68
N ARG A 48 -6.39 11.63 -11.84
CA ARG A 48 -7.59 10.78 -11.76
C ARG A 48 -7.52 9.62 -12.73
N ASP A 49 -7.24 9.91 -14.00
CA ASP A 49 -7.24 8.89 -15.04
C ASP A 49 -6.11 7.88 -14.82
N GLU A 50 -4.92 8.36 -14.50
CA GLU A 50 -3.75 7.52 -14.30
C GLU A 50 -3.93 6.57 -13.11
N VAL A 51 -4.46 7.07 -12.01
CA VAL A 51 -4.73 6.24 -10.82
C VAL A 51 -5.83 5.22 -11.11
N CYS A 52 -6.91 5.62 -11.78
CA CYS A 52 -8.01 4.71 -12.11
C CYS A 52 -7.55 3.60 -13.06
N GLU A 53 -6.79 3.95 -14.08
CA GLU A 53 -6.27 2.96 -15.03
C GLU A 53 -5.29 1.99 -14.37
N LEU A 54 -4.40 2.51 -13.54
CA LEU A 54 -3.47 1.67 -12.79
C LEU A 54 -4.21 0.75 -11.83
N TYR A 55 -5.22 1.27 -11.12
CA TYR A 55 -6.06 0.44 -10.26
C TYR A 55 -6.68 -0.72 -11.03
N ASN A 56 -7.25 -0.47 -12.19
CA ASN A 56 -7.85 -1.52 -13.00
C ASN A 56 -6.83 -2.58 -13.43
N THR A 57 -5.62 -2.17 -13.77
CA THR A 57 -4.53 -3.10 -14.10
C THR A 57 -4.13 -3.93 -12.89
N ILE A 58 -3.99 -3.31 -11.73
CA ILE A 58 -3.66 -3.98 -10.47
C ILE A 58 -4.75 -4.99 -10.10
N ALA A 59 -6.03 -4.61 -10.24
CA ALA A 59 -7.16 -5.47 -9.90
C ALA A 59 -7.20 -6.77 -10.75
N ARG A 60 -6.64 -6.74 -11.96
CA ARG A 60 -6.56 -7.91 -12.83
C ARG A 60 -5.31 -8.76 -12.62
N ASP A 61 -4.39 -8.32 -11.81
CA ASP A 61 -3.14 -9.04 -11.56
C ASP A 61 -3.42 -10.32 -10.76
N ARG A 62 -2.91 -11.45 -11.25
CA ARG A 62 -3.17 -12.76 -10.66
C ARG A 62 -2.31 -13.07 -9.43
N ARG A 63 -1.38 -12.21 -9.09
CA ARG A 63 -0.55 -12.38 -7.88
C ARG A 63 -1.32 -12.11 -6.60
N HIS A 64 -2.52 -11.56 -6.70
CA HIS A 64 -3.40 -11.28 -5.58
C HIS A 64 -4.88 -11.52 -5.93
N GLN A 65 -5.72 -11.49 -4.90
CA GLN A 65 -7.16 -11.68 -5.00
C GLN A 65 -7.87 -10.87 -3.91
N SER A 66 -9.18 -10.88 -3.93
CA SER A 66 -10.00 -10.17 -2.93
C SER A 66 -9.66 -8.68 -2.85
N VAL A 67 -9.49 -8.05 -4.00
CA VAL A 67 -9.17 -6.62 -4.08
C VAL A 67 -10.32 -5.80 -3.54
N ARG A 68 -10.01 -4.89 -2.59
CA ARG A 68 -10.99 -4.01 -1.96
C ARG A 68 -10.47 -2.58 -1.94
N ILE A 69 -11.32 -1.65 -2.31
CA ILE A 69 -11.05 -0.23 -2.12
C ILE A 69 -11.38 0.13 -0.69
N LEU A 70 -10.39 0.62 0.05
CA LEU A 70 -10.57 1.07 1.43
C LEU A 70 -10.95 2.54 1.50
N SER A 71 -10.42 3.33 0.58
CA SER A 71 -10.69 4.76 0.50
C SER A 71 -10.36 5.24 -0.90
N PHE A 72 -11.16 6.16 -1.39
CA PHE A 72 -10.93 6.86 -2.66
C PHE A 72 -11.38 8.29 -2.48
N GLU A 73 -10.45 9.25 -2.57
CA GLU A 73 -10.77 10.65 -2.30
C GLU A 73 -9.94 11.59 -3.18
N GLU A 74 -10.47 12.78 -3.40
CA GLU A 74 -9.70 13.84 -4.00
C GLU A 74 -8.78 14.45 -2.95
N ILE A 75 -7.56 14.77 -3.36
CA ILE A 75 -6.55 15.37 -2.49
C ILE A 75 -6.09 16.70 -3.09
N ARG A 76 -5.69 17.63 -2.23
CA ARG A 76 -5.18 18.93 -2.66
C ARG A 76 -3.71 18.88 -3.00
N GLU A 77 -2.98 18.00 -2.34
CA GLU A 77 -1.55 17.83 -2.52
C GLU A 77 -1.14 16.39 -2.22
N ARG A 78 0.01 16.00 -2.72
CA ARG A 78 0.54 14.65 -2.48
C ARG A 78 1.15 14.53 -1.10
N ARG A 79 0.95 13.37 -0.47
CA ARG A 79 1.63 13.00 0.78
C ARG A 79 2.93 12.27 0.53
N PHE A 80 3.05 11.62 -0.64
CA PHE A 80 4.20 10.80 -1.00
C PHE A 80 4.95 11.35 -2.20
N GLY A 81 4.96 12.67 -2.37
CA GLY A 81 5.51 13.31 -3.56
C GLY A 81 6.98 12.98 -3.86
N GLY A 82 7.75 12.60 -2.85
CA GLY A 82 9.13 12.17 -3.02
C GLY A 82 9.32 10.67 -3.24
N TRP A 83 8.23 9.88 -3.25
CA TRP A 83 8.29 8.43 -3.27
C TRP A 83 7.61 7.84 -4.50
N THR A 84 8.40 7.29 -5.41
CA THR A 84 7.87 6.53 -6.53
C THR A 84 7.04 5.33 -6.04
N MET A 85 7.56 4.60 -5.07
CA MET A 85 6.84 3.60 -4.31
C MET A 85 7.63 3.27 -3.06
N GLY A 86 7.21 3.82 -1.93
CA GLY A 86 7.75 3.45 -0.63
C GLY A 86 7.28 2.06 -0.22
N GLN A 87 8.00 1.41 0.69
CA GLN A 87 7.63 0.07 1.14
C GLN A 87 7.59 -0.01 2.67
N VAL A 88 6.65 -0.79 3.18
CA VAL A 88 6.54 -1.10 4.60
C VAL A 88 6.34 -2.60 4.77
N ASN A 89 7.24 -3.23 5.52
CA ASN A 89 7.04 -4.60 5.98
C ASN A 89 6.26 -4.56 7.30
N LEU A 90 4.99 -4.89 7.26
CA LEU A 90 4.11 -4.82 8.43
C LEU A 90 4.54 -5.76 9.56
N ALA A 91 5.26 -6.85 9.24
CA ALA A 91 5.78 -7.77 10.25
C ALA A 91 6.88 -7.14 11.11
N LYS A 92 7.51 -6.06 10.63
CA LYS A 92 8.57 -5.34 11.35
C LYS A 92 8.05 -4.11 12.10
N VAL A 93 6.78 -3.77 11.94
CA VAL A 93 6.17 -2.64 12.62
C VAL A 93 5.84 -3.04 14.05
N ASN A 94 5.98 -2.09 15.00
CA ASN A 94 5.65 -2.33 16.39
C ASN A 94 4.21 -2.84 16.51
N PRO A 95 3.98 -4.02 17.11
CA PRO A 95 2.63 -4.57 17.26
C PRO A 95 1.65 -3.65 17.98
N ALA A 96 2.13 -2.83 18.92
CA ALA A 96 1.28 -1.86 19.61
C ALA A 96 0.70 -0.81 18.67
N LEU A 97 1.44 -0.42 17.64
CA LEU A 97 0.97 0.49 16.61
C LEU A 97 -0.14 -0.14 15.78
N LEU A 98 0.02 -1.40 15.40
CA LEU A 98 -1.00 -2.13 14.65
C LEU A 98 -2.25 -2.32 15.49
N LEU A 99 -2.12 -2.61 16.77
CA LEU A 99 -3.26 -2.77 17.69
C LEU A 99 -4.05 -1.46 17.85
N LYS A 100 -3.37 -0.32 17.79
CA LYS A 100 -4.02 0.99 17.92
C LYS A 100 -5.09 1.21 16.83
N TYR A 101 -4.87 0.69 15.65
CA TYR A 101 -5.75 0.90 14.49
C TYR A 101 -6.50 -0.35 14.04
N GLY A 102 -6.26 -1.48 14.66
CA GLY A 102 -6.86 -2.74 14.29
C GLY A 102 -7.58 -3.42 15.46
N THR A 103 -8.10 -4.59 15.19
CA THR A 103 -8.78 -5.40 16.21
C THR A 103 -7.81 -6.31 16.97
N ARG A 104 -6.63 -6.51 16.42
CA ARG A 104 -5.55 -7.31 17.01
C ARG A 104 -4.21 -6.63 16.73
N ALA A 105 -3.12 -7.14 17.30
CA ALA A 105 -1.77 -6.63 17.07
C ALA A 105 -1.21 -7.05 15.70
N GLU A 106 -2.08 -7.16 14.72
CA GLU A 106 -1.76 -7.39 13.31
C GLU A 106 -2.72 -6.54 12.48
N LEU A 107 -2.29 -6.11 11.31
CA LEU A 107 -3.17 -5.34 10.43
C LEU A 107 -3.98 -6.29 9.56
N ASN A 108 -5.30 -6.21 9.70
CA ASN A 108 -6.22 -6.86 8.77
C ASN A 108 -7.13 -5.79 8.16
N PRO A 109 -6.83 -5.34 6.94
CA PRO A 109 -7.60 -4.25 6.31
C PRO A 109 -9.04 -4.64 5.99
N PHE A 110 -9.36 -5.93 6.01
CA PHE A 110 -10.70 -6.42 5.73
C PHE A 110 -11.63 -6.34 6.95
N THR A 111 -11.08 -6.10 8.14
CA THR A 111 -11.82 -5.95 9.39
C THR A 111 -11.66 -4.58 10.03
N CYS A 112 -10.88 -3.69 9.41
CA CYS A 112 -10.66 -2.32 9.86
C CYS A 112 -11.35 -1.35 8.91
N SER A 113 -11.68 -0.15 9.42
CA SER A 113 -12.21 0.90 8.55
C SER A 113 -11.12 1.47 7.64
N GLY A 114 -11.53 2.04 6.50
CA GLY A 114 -10.63 2.79 5.66
C GLY A 114 -10.01 3.97 6.40
N ALA A 115 -10.77 4.63 7.27
CA ALA A 115 -10.27 5.73 8.10
C ALA A 115 -9.16 5.29 9.04
N ALA A 116 -9.29 4.13 9.69
CA ALA A 116 -8.25 3.59 10.56
C ALA A 116 -6.98 3.27 9.77
N THR A 117 -7.13 2.70 8.58
CA THR A 117 -6.00 2.40 7.70
C THR A 117 -5.28 3.68 7.25
N LEU A 118 -6.00 4.74 6.93
CA LEU A 118 -5.40 6.03 6.58
C LEU A 118 -4.66 6.65 7.77
N SER A 119 -5.19 6.52 8.98
CA SER A 119 -4.51 6.99 10.20
C SER A 119 -3.23 6.22 10.45
N LEU A 120 -3.23 4.91 10.25
CA LEU A 120 -2.02 4.09 10.33
C LEU A 120 -1.00 4.56 9.29
N ARG A 121 -1.40 4.81 8.06
CA ARG A 121 -0.53 5.35 7.02
C ARG A 121 0.19 6.61 7.49
N ASP A 122 -0.56 7.56 8.03
CA ASP A 122 0.00 8.83 8.48
C ASP A 122 1.02 8.64 9.61
N GLU A 123 0.73 7.73 10.54
CA GLU A 123 1.65 7.42 11.64
C GLU A 123 2.92 6.68 11.17
N LEU A 124 2.79 5.79 10.19
CA LEU A 124 3.94 5.13 9.58
C LEU A 124 4.88 6.13 8.90
N ILE A 125 4.32 7.13 8.24
CA ILE A 125 5.10 8.20 7.62
C ILE A 125 5.79 9.03 8.70
N ALA A 126 5.05 9.46 9.72
CA ALA A 126 5.56 10.32 10.79
C ALA A 126 6.68 9.65 11.61
N THR A 127 6.63 8.33 11.75
CA THR A 127 7.63 7.57 12.52
C THR A 127 8.75 6.99 11.65
N ALA A 128 8.79 7.37 10.37
CA ALA A 128 9.82 6.91 9.42
C ALA A 128 9.88 5.38 9.25
N GLN A 129 8.71 4.72 9.35
CA GLN A 129 8.61 3.26 9.13
C GLN A 129 8.64 2.88 7.65
N VAL A 130 8.62 3.85 6.75
CA VAL A 130 8.62 3.62 5.30
C VAL A 130 10.06 3.61 4.78
N ALA A 131 10.43 2.56 4.09
CA ALA A 131 11.76 2.39 3.53
C ALA A 131 11.74 2.59 2.01
N SER A 132 12.90 2.95 1.44
CA SER A 132 13.12 2.92 0.00
C SER A 132 12.19 3.85 -0.79
N ARG A 133 12.59 5.08 -0.93
CA ARG A 133 11.76 6.14 -1.53
C ARG A 133 11.99 6.39 -3.01
N ALA A 134 12.98 5.93 -3.55
CA ALA A 134 13.30 6.29 -4.92
C ALA A 134 12.29 5.78 -5.91
#